data_3637b5df0272ead5a9d13fbb3aed5c7e
#
_entry.id   3637b5df0272ead5a9d13fbb3aed5c7e
#
_cell.length_a   1.000
_cell.length_b   1.000
_cell.length_c   1.000
_cell.angle_alpha   90.00
_cell.angle_beta   90.00
_cell.angle_gamma   90.00
#
_symmetry.space_group_name_H-M   'P 1'
#
loop_
_entity.id
_entity.type
_entity.pdbx_description
1 polymer ?
#
loop_
_entity_poly.entity_id
_entity_poly.type
_entity_poly.pdbx_seq_one_letter_code
_entity_poly.pdbx_strand_id
1 'polypeptide(L)'
;GRKDCQRVANEEMLAARTPFLPNVIGLGMAAPTVFYHARDEVKAELLPRLFSGEDIWCQGFSEPGAGSDLASVQTFAEPRGDKWVINGHKVWTSLAHFAEWMIILLRTDKSHKYDGLSYFVVPIRAALGKGVTVRPLIKITGETGFNEVIFDNLEVDDRYRLDELGKGWQ
;
A
#
# COMPACT_ATOMS: atom_id res chain seq x y z
N GLY A 1 3.08 -16.71 -17.59
CA GLY A 1 4.47 -16.37 -17.80
C GLY A 1 5.40 -17.49 -17.29
N ARG A 2 6.65 -17.48 -17.71
CA ARG A 2 7.65 -18.48 -17.26
C ARG A 2 8.01 -18.18 -15.80
N LYS A 3 7.87 -19.17 -14.91
CA LYS A 3 8.13 -19.04 -13.47
C LYS A 3 9.62 -18.80 -13.13
N ASP A 4 10.53 -19.10 -14.05
CA ASP A 4 11.98 -18.96 -13.89
C ASP A 4 12.53 -17.57 -14.27
N CYS A 5 11.74 -16.72 -14.94
CA CYS A 5 12.21 -15.40 -15.40
C CYS A 5 12.69 -14.51 -14.25
N GLN A 6 11.98 -14.50 -13.12
CA GLN A 6 12.38 -13.68 -11.98
C GLN A 6 13.71 -14.14 -11.38
N ARG A 7 13.92 -15.46 -11.28
CA ARG A 7 15.19 -16.02 -10.79
C ARG A 7 16.34 -15.63 -11.70
N VAL A 8 16.18 -15.82 -13.02
CA VAL A 8 17.21 -15.48 -14.00
C VAL A 8 17.53 -13.97 -13.94
N ALA A 9 16.50 -13.11 -13.90
CA ALA A 9 16.71 -11.66 -13.78
C ALA A 9 17.49 -11.30 -12.51
N ASN A 10 17.15 -11.91 -11.37
CA ASN A 10 17.87 -11.66 -10.11
C ASN A 10 19.32 -12.14 -10.16
N GLU A 11 19.60 -13.30 -10.75
CA GLU A 11 20.96 -13.84 -10.94
C GLU A 11 21.81 -12.91 -11.81
N GLU A 12 21.25 -12.42 -12.93
CA GLU A 12 21.94 -11.48 -13.84
C GLU A 12 22.19 -10.10 -13.17
N MET A 13 21.20 -9.56 -12.45
CA MET A 13 21.38 -8.31 -11.70
C MET A 13 22.46 -8.44 -10.62
N LEU A 14 22.49 -9.56 -9.90
CA LEU A 14 23.51 -9.80 -8.89
C LEU A 14 24.91 -9.93 -9.52
N ALA A 15 25.03 -10.67 -10.63
CA ALA A 15 26.29 -10.82 -11.37
C ALA A 15 26.81 -9.48 -11.90
N ALA A 16 25.90 -8.64 -12.39
CA ALA A 16 26.22 -7.30 -12.88
C ALA A 16 26.45 -6.25 -11.77
N ARG A 17 26.27 -6.63 -10.49
CA ARG A 17 26.34 -5.73 -9.32
C ARG A 17 25.48 -4.48 -9.49
N THR A 18 24.26 -4.66 -10.00
CA THR A 18 23.32 -3.54 -10.17
C THR A 18 22.99 -2.91 -8.82
N PRO A 19 22.68 -1.60 -8.78
CA PRO A 19 22.15 -0.96 -7.60
C PRO A 19 20.85 -1.63 -7.14
N PHE A 20 20.57 -1.52 -5.84
CA PHE A 20 19.31 -2.00 -5.27
C PHE A 20 18.11 -1.26 -5.88
N LEU A 21 17.08 -2.00 -6.27
CA LEU A 21 15.87 -1.42 -6.86
C LEU A 21 15.11 -0.62 -5.80
N PRO A 22 14.85 0.69 -6.00
CA PRO A 22 14.18 1.51 -4.99
C PRO A 22 12.71 1.12 -4.77
N ASN A 23 12.04 0.54 -5.79
CA ASN A 23 10.62 0.20 -5.75
C ASN A 23 10.34 -1.25 -5.35
N VAL A 24 11.04 -1.76 -4.33
CA VAL A 24 10.90 -3.17 -3.90
C VAL A 24 9.50 -3.52 -3.42
N ILE A 25 8.82 -2.60 -2.72
CA ILE A 25 7.44 -2.79 -2.26
C ILE A 25 6.51 -2.80 -3.47
N GLY A 26 6.72 -1.87 -4.39
CA GLY A 26 5.96 -1.82 -5.65
C GLY A 26 6.06 -3.12 -6.42
N LEU A 27 7.26 -3.56 -6.74
CA LEU A 27 7.49 -4.75 -7.55
C LEU A 27 7.17 -6.06 -6.84
N GLY A 28 7.50 -6.17 -5.54
CA GLY A 28 7.39 -7.42 -4.79
C GLY A 28 6.02 -7.66 -4.15
N MET A 29 5.27 -6.61 -3.88
CA MET A 29 3.99 -6.68 -3.17
C MET A 29 2.85 -6.03 -3.95
N ALA A 30 2.97 -4.73 -4.30
CA ALA A 30 1.88 -4.00 -4.93
C ALA A 30 1.55 -4.54 -6.34
N ALA A 31 2.56 -4.80 -7.16
CA ALA A 31 2.35 -5.31 -8.52
C ALA A 31 1.56 -6.62 -8.57
N PRO A 32 1.95 -7.70 -7.85
CA PRO A 32 1.16 -8.93 -7.85
C PRO A 32 -0.23 -8.72 -7.25
N THR A 33 -0.37 -7.93 -6.18
CA THR A 33 -1.66 -7.66 -5.55
C THR A 33 -2.60 -6.92 -6.52
N VAL A 34 -2.15 -5.85 -7.15
CA VAL A 34 -2.95 -5.11 -8.14
C VAL A 34 -3.26 -5.99 -9.36
N PHE A 35 -2.28 -6.78 -9.83
CA PHE A 35 -2.47 -7.66 -10.99
C PHE A 35 -3.57 -8.70 -10.79
N TYR A 36 -3.63 -9.32 -9.61
CA TYR A 36 -4.60 -10.38 -9.33
C TYR A 36 -5.96 -9.86 -8.85
N HIS A 37 -6.00 -8.72 -8.15
CA HIS A 37 -7.15 -8.31 -7.35
C HIS A 37 -7.79 -6.99 -7.78
N ALA A 38 -7.13 -6.16 -8.61
CA ALA A 38 -7.70 -4.91 -9.08
C ALA A 38 -8.62 -5.12 -10.30
N ARG A 39 -9.50 -4.15 -10.53
CA ARG A 39 -10.27 -4.03 -11.78
C ARG A 39 -9.33 -3.76 -12.96
N ASP A 40 -9.71 -4.18 -14.16
CA ASP A 40 -8.82 -4.08 -15.33
C ASP A 40 -8.45 -2.63 -15.69
N GLU A 41 -9.35 -1.69 -15.48
CA GLU A 41 -9.08 -0.25 -15.66
C GLU A 41 -7.97 0.25 -14.73
N VAL A 42 -7.98 -0.20 -13.45
CA VAL A 42 -6.97 0.16 -12.46
C VAL A 42 -5.62 -0.50 -12.78
N LYS A 43 -5.62 -1.76 -13.25
CA LYS A 43 -4.41 -2.42 -13.74
C LYS A 43 -3.78 -1.66 -14.89
N ALA A 44 -4.59 -1.24 -15.88
CA ALA A 44 -4.12 -0.51 -17.04
C ALA A 44 -3.56 0.88 -16.66
N GLU A 45 -4.12 1.53 -15.65
CA GLU A 45 -3.67 2.81 -15.14
C GLU A 45 -2.35 2.70 -14.37
N LEU A 46 -2.26 1.74 -13.42
CA LEU A 46 -1.22 1.75 -12.39
C LEU A 46 0.00 0.88 -12.72
N LEU A 47 -0.20 -0.30 -13.33
CA LEU A 47 0.91 -1.24 -13.52
C LEU A 47 2.00 -0.76 -14.47
N PRO A 48 1.73 -0.08 -15.59
CA PRO A 48 2.79 0.43 -16.47
C PRO A 48 3.75 1.37 -15.74
N ARG A 49 3.23 2.31 -14.95
CA ARG A 49 4.01 3.29 -14.21
C ARG A 49 4.77 2.67 -13.03
N LEU A 50 4.18 1.64 -12.40
CA LEU A 50 4.84 0.85 -11.37
C LEU A 50 6.05 0.11 -11.95
N PHE A 51 5.88 -0.56 -13.09
CA PHE A 51 6.95 -1.36 -13.72
C PHE A 51 8.04 -0.50 -14.37
N SER A 52 7.70 0.69 -14.88
CA SER A 52 8.69 1.64 -15.41
C SER A 52 9.51 2.31 -14.30
N GLY A 53 9.04 2.23 -13.03
CA GLY A 53 9.68 2.89 -11.89
C GLY A 53 9.32 4.38 -11.77
N GLU A 54 8.37 4.87 -12.58
CA GLU A 54 7.86 6.24 -12.45
C GLU A 54 7.10 6.43 -11.13
N ASP A 55 6.31 5.43 -10.71
CA ASP A 55 5.57 5.46 -9.46
C ASP A 55 6.23 4.55 -8.42
N ILE A 56 6.72 5.15 -7.35
CA ILE A 56 7.18 4.43 -6.15
C ILE A 56 5.98 4.10 -5.27
N TRP A 57 5.99 2.90 -4.68
CA TRP A 57 4.90 2.42 -3.86
C TRP A 57 5.34 2.15 -2.43
N CYS A 58 4.40 2.34 -1.50
CA CYS A 58 4.57 1.96 -0.11
C CYS A 58 3.43 1.04 0.38
N GLN A 59 3.55 0.59 1.63
CA GLN A 59 2.61 -0.35 2.26
C GLN A 59 2.10 0.22 3.58
N GLY A 60 0.78 0.33 3.73
CA GLY A 60 0.11 0.79 4.95
C GLY A 60 -0.56 -0.36 5.70
N PHE A 61 0.19 -1.09 6.51
CA PHE A 61 -0.33 -2.22 7.29
C PHE A 61 -0.33 -1.93 8.78
N SER A 62 0.85 -1.89 9.39
CA SER A 62 1.00 -1.73 10.84
C SER A 62 0.42 -0.41 11.35
N GLU A 63 -0.08 -0.47 12.58
CA GLU A 63 -0.58 0.67 13.35
C GLU A 63 0.07 0.72 14.73
N PRO A 64 -0.02 1.82 15.49
CA PRO A 64 0.53 1.88 16.83
C PRO A 64 0.04 0.74 17.75
N GLY A 65 -1.20 0.28 17.56
CA GLY A 65 -1.81 -0.81 18.33
C GLY A 65 -1.88 -2.16 17.60
N ALA A 66 -1.40 -2.27 16.34
CA ALA A 66 -1.54 -3.48 15.52
C ALA A 66 -0.29 -3.72 14.68
N GLY A 67 0.55 -4.65 15.11
CA GLY A 67 1.74 -5.11 14.40
C GLY A 67 1.63 -6.61 14.11
N SER A 68 2.09 -7.46 15.03
CA SER A 68 2.01 -8.93 14.88
C SER A 68 0.56 -9.41 14.80
N ASP A 69 -0.38 -8.79 15.52
CA ASP A 69 -1.82 -8.98 15.33
C ASP A 69 -2.37 -7.98 14.31
N LEU A 70 -1.98 -8.14 13.05
CA LEU A 70 -2.38 -7.24 11.97
C LEU A 70 -3.91 -7.21 11.75
N ALA A 71 -4.61 -8.29 12.04
CA ALA A 71 -6.07 -8.34 11.94
C ALA A 71 -6.79 -7.39 12.92
N SER A 72 -6.06 -6.79 13.87
CA SER A 72 -6.59 -5.80 14.83
C SER A 72 -6.45 -4.35 14.37
N VAL A 73 -6.11 -4.10 13.12
CA VAL A 73 -6.04 -2.72 12.57
C VAL A 73 -7.36 -1.98 12.73
N GLN A 74 -7.24 -0.69 13.07
CA GLN A 74 -8.34 0.21 13.37
C GLN A 74 -8.53 1.32 12.33
N THR A 75 -7.53 1.60 11.48
CA THR A 75 -7.70 2.50 10.34
C THR A 75 -8.87 2.02 9.52
N PHE A 76 -9.89 2.85 9.37
CA PHE A 76 -11.17 2.43 8.79
C PHE A 76 -11.51 3.20 7.53
N ALA A 77 -12.38 2.59 6.72
CA ALA A 77 -12.99 3.22 5.56
C ALA A 77 -14.52 3.11 5.67
N GLU A 78 -15.20 4.24 5.50
CA GLU A 78 -16.67 4.33 5.49
C GLU A 78 -17.16 4.72 4.10
N PRO A 79 -18.23 4.07 3.58
CA PRO A 79 -18.75 4.40 2.27
C PRO A 79 -19.44 5.78 2.28
N ARG A 80 -19.20 6.56 1.22
CA ARG A 80 -19.85 7.84 0.97
C ARG A 80 -20.19 7.98 -0.50
N GLY A 81 -21.36 7.52 -0.90
CA GLY A 81 -21.75 7.43 -2.30
C GLY A 81 -20.89 6.42 -3.06
N ASP A 82 -20.19 6.89 -4.09
CA ASP A 82 -19.26 6.12 -4.91
C ASP A 82 -17.80 6.14 -4.39
N LYS A 83 -17.59 6.74 -3.23
CA LYS A 83 -16.28 6.88 -2.59
C LYS A 83 -16.22 6.23 -1.22
N TRP A 84 -15.01 6.09 -0.74
CA TRP A 84 -14.68 5.69 0.62
C TRP A 84 -13.95 6.82 1.34
N VAL A 85 -14.33 7.07 2.59
CA VAL A 85 -13.65 8.04 3.46
C VAL A 85 -12.79 7.29 4.45
N ILE A 86 -11.49 7.52 4.38
CA ILE A 86 -10.49 6.81 5.19
C ILE A 86 -10.02 7.71 6.32
N ASN A 87 -10.03 7.14 7.54
CA ASN A 87 -9.51 7.78 8.74
C ASN A 87 -8.66 6.78 9.54
N GLY A 88 -7.53 7.24 10.06
CA GLY A 88 -6.67 6.43 10.91
C GLY A 88 -5.20 6.75 10.80
N HIS A 89 -4.35 5.83 11.30
CA HIS A 89 -2.94 6.06 11.49
C HIS A 89 -2.13 4.79 11.21
N LYS A 90 -1.31 4.81 10.19
CA LYS A 90 -0.36 3.75 9.86
C LYS A 90 1.06 4.14 10.31
N VAL A 91 1.84 3.13 10.75
CA VAL A 91 3.23 3.34 11.20
C VAL A 91 4.17 2.34 10.53
N TRP A 92 5.47 2.60 10.65
CA TRP A 92 6.53 1.78 10.06
C TRP A 92 6.44 1.67 8.53
N THR A 93 5.84 2.68 7.91
CA THR A 93 5.65 2.73 6.45
C THR A 93 6.95 3.14 5.76
N SER A 94 7.63 2.15 5.18
CA SER A 94 8.82 2.41 4.37
C SER A 94 8.46 3.19 3.11
N LEU A 95 9.31 4.13 2.71
CA LEU A 95 9.21 4.89 1.46
C LEU A 95 7.98 5.82 1.34
N ALA A 96 7.13 5.97 2.35
CA ALA A 96 5.90 6.77 2.23
C ALA A 96 6.17 8.23 1.80
N HIS A 97 7.30 8.80 2.19
CA HIS A 97 7.70 10.16 1.80
C HIS A 97 8.09 10.29 0.31
N PHE A 98 8.34 9.18 -0.38
CA PHE A 98 8.62 9.14 -1.83
C PHE A 98 7.46 8.55 -2.63
N ALA A 99 6.50 7.86 -1.96
CA ALA A 99 5.50 7.06 -2.64
C ALA A 99 4.44 7.91 -3.34
N GLU A 100 4.11 7.53 -4.56
CA GLU A 100 2.93 7.99 -5.28
C GLU A 100 1.68 7.26 -4.77
N TRP A 101 1.79 5.94 -4.55
CA TRP A 101 0.70 5.06 -4.20
C TRP A 101 1.02 4.21 -2.97
N MET A 102 -0.03 3.79 -2.27
CA MET A 102 0.06 2.87 -1.14
C MET A 102 -0.94 1.72 -1.32
N ILE A 103 -0.48 0.49 -1.09
CA ILE A 103 -1.38 -0.63 -0.80
C ILE A 103 -1.70 -0.61 0.69
N ILE A 104 -2.97 -0.68 1.05
CA ILE A 104 -3.41 -0.49 2.43
C ILE A 104 -4.49 -1.46 2.85
N LEU A 105 -4.37 -2.01 4.07
CA LEU A 105 -5.39 -2.82 4.72
C LEU A 105 -6.21 -1.94 5.65
N LEU A 106 -7.54 -1.95 5.47
CA LEU A 106 -8.50 -1.09 6.17
C LEU A 106 -9.62 -1.90 6.80
N ARG A 107 -10.14 -1.41 7.91
CA ARG A 107 -11.36 -1.90 8.54
C ARG A 107 -12.58 -1.29 7.84
N THR A 108 -13.40 -2.13 7.21
CA THR A 108 -14.67 -1.73 6.58
C THR A 108 -15.89 -2.24 7.34
N ASP A 109 -15.70 -3.24 8.20
CA ASP A 109 -16.72 -3.76 9.12
C ASP A 109 -16.08 -4.05 10.50
N LYS A 110 -16.64 -3.45 11.55
CA LYS A 110 -16.17 -3.61 12.94
C LYS A 110 -16.72 -4.86 13.64
N SER A 111 -17.71 -5.52 13.05
CA SER A 111 -18.34 -6.71 13.64
C SER A 111 -17.54 -7.99 13.48
N HIS A 112 -16.62 -8.03 12.51
CA HIS A 112 -15.80 -9.20 12.19
C HIS A 112 -14.31 -8.87 12.15
N LYS A 113 -13.49 -9.67 12.87
CA LYS A 113 -12.05 -9.42 12.97
C LYS A 113 -11.33 -9.57 11.63
N TYR A 114 -11.57 -10.66 10.92
CA TYR A 114 -10.90 -11.00 9.65
C TYR A 114 -11.72 -10.58 8.43
N ASP A 115 -12.99 -10.98 8.38
CA ASP A 115 -13.89 -10.66 7.27
C ASP A 115 -14.34 -9.19 7.25
N GLY A 116 -14.01 -8.43 8.29
CA GLY A 116 -14.20 -6.98 8.34
C GLY A 116 -13.08 -6.17 7.70
N LEU A 117 -12.08 -6.82 7.10
CA LEU A 117 -10.93 -6.17 6.48
C LEU A 117 -11.07 -6.13 4.96
N SER A 118 -10.77 -5.00 4.38
CA SER A 118 -10.75 -4.79 2.93
C SER A 118 -9.43 -4.15 2.49
N TYR A 119 -9.05 -4.40 1.26
CA TYR A 119 -7.78 -3.98 0.72
C TYR A 119 -7.99 -2.89 -0.34
N PHE A 120 -7.17 -1.85 -0.28
CA PHE A 120 -7.28 -0.70 -1.17
C PHE A 120 -5.93 -0.28 -1.75
N VAL A 121 -5.99 0.44 -2.85
CA VAL A 121 -4.89 1.28 -3.33
C VAL A 121 -5.28 2.73 -3.08
N VAL A 122 -4.39 3.51 -2.47
CA VAL A 122 -4.65 4.92 -2.18
C VAL A 122 -3.55 5.82 -2.71
N PRO A 123 -3.91 7.00 -3.26
CA PRO A 123 -2.93 7.97 -3.72
C PRO A 123 -2.31 8.70 -2.51
N ILE A 124 -1.00 8.58 -2.32
CA ILE A 124 -0.31 9.28 -1.23
C ILE A 124 0.14 10.65 -1.67
N ARG A 125 0.91 10.75 -2.75
CA ARG A 125 1.47 12.02 -3.24
C ARG A 125 0.39 13.05 -3.56
N ALA A 126 -0.62 12.65 -4.30
CA ALA A 126 -1.70 13.54 -4.73
C ALA A 126 -2.58 14.02 -3.57
N ALA A 127 -2.62 13.26 -2.45
CA ALA A 127 -3.43 13.54 -1.27
C ALA A 127 -2.65 14.22 -0.13
N LEU A 128 -1.35 14.47 -0.28
CA LEU A 128 -0.58 15.19 0.73
C LEU A 128 -1.18 16.58 1.03
N GLY A 129 -1.45 16.84 2.31
CA GLY A 129 -2.14 18.05 2.77
C GLY A 129 -3.63 18.12 2.43
N LYS A 130 -4.20 17.05 1.84
CA LYS A 130 -5.61 16.93 1.46
C LYS A 130 -6.20 15.62 1.99
N GLY A 131 -5.99 15.34 3.27
CA GLY A 131 -6.42 14.10 3.91
C GLY A 131 -5.28 13.11 4.18
N VAL A 132 -4.05 13.37 3.71
CA VAL A 132 -2.87 12.56 4.03
C VAL A 132 -1.77 13.44 4.61
N THR A 133 -1.21 13.00 5.74
CA THR A 133 0.00 13.56 6.35
C THR A 133 1.03 12.46 6.51
N VAL A 134 2.24 12.68 6.01
CA VAL A 134 3.39 11.76 6.17
C VAL A 134 4.42 12.42 7.06
N ARG A 135 4.86 11.72 8.11
CA ARG A 135 5.90 12.19 9.05
C ARG A 135 6.98 11.14 9.19
N PRO A 136 8.27 11.52 9.20
CA PRO A 136 9.36 10.58 9.42
C PRO A 136 9.34 10.06 10.86
N LEU A 137 9.61 8.76 11.02
CA LEU A 137 9.91 8.14 12.30
C LEU A 137 11.42 8.13 12.51
N ILE A 138 11.87 8.64 13.66
CA ILE A 138 13.29 8.62 14.03
C ILE A 138 13.54 7.32 14.79
N LYS A 139 14.42 6.48 14.23
CA LYS A 139 14.86 5.23 14.86
C LYS A 139 15.76 5.52 16.06
N ILE A 140 15.95 4.54 16.94
CA ILE A 140 16.89 4.63 18.08
C ILE A 140 18.33 4.96 17.64
N THR A 141 18.68 4.64 16.39
CA THR A 141 19.97 4.98 15.76
C THR A 141 20.09 6.43 15.31
N GLY A 142 19.01 7.24 15.44
CA GLY A 142 18.94 8.61 14.93
C GLY A 142 18.61 8.72 13.44
N GLU A 143 18.51 7.59 12.72
CA GLU A 143 18.20 7.58 11.28
C GLU A 143 16.69 7.64 11.05
N THR A 144 16.29 8.18 9.90
CA THR A 144 14.94 8.06 9.34
C THR A 144 14.91 6.98 8.26
N GLY A 145 13.76 6.46 7.92
CA GLY A 145 13.59 5.41 6.90
C GLY A 145 12.20 4.83 6.93
N PHE A 146 11.54 4.96 8.07
CA PHE A 146 10.13 4.66 8.22
C PHE A 146 9.34 5.93 8.44
N ASN A 147 8.05 5.87 8.16
CA ASN A 147 7.15 6.99 8.34
C ASN A 147 5.90 6.55 9.10
N GLU A 148 5.28 7.48 9.78
CA GLU A 148 3.86 7.42 10.10
C GLU A 148 3.07 8.10 8.97
N VAL A 149 1.90 7.56 8.69
CA VAL A 149 0.96 8.08 7.70
C VAL A 149 -0.39 8.25 8.36
N ILE A 150 -0.86 9.49 8.44
CA ILE A 150 -2.13 9.84 9.06
C ILE A 150 -3.14 10.15 7.96
N PHE A 151 -4.30 9.54 8.08
CA PHE A 151 -5.45 9.76 7.21
C PHE A 151 -6.51 10.55 7.98
N ASP A 152 -6.91 11.68 7.43
CA ASP A 152 -7.95 12.56 7.97
C ASP A 152 -8.95 12.88 6.85
N ASN A 153 -10.04 12.14 6.84
CA ASN A 153 -11.11 12.24 5.84
C ASN A 153 -10.61 12.13 4.39
N LEU A 154 -9.65 11.23 4.14
CA LEU A 154 -9.18 10.97 2.79
C LEU A 154 -10.30 10.31 1.97
N GLU A 155 -10.75 10.97 0.91
CA GLU A 155 -11.68 10.39 -0.05
C GLU A 155 -10.95 9.58 -1.12
N VAL A 156 -11.40 8.34 -1.33
CA VAL A 156 -10.87 7.43 -2.35
C VAL A 156 -12.03 6.82 -3.14
N ASP A 157 -11.92 6.78 -4.44
CA ASP A 157 -12.90 6.18 -5.35
C ASP A 157 -13.00 4.67 -5.12
N ASP A 158 -14.23 4.09 -5.16
CA ASP A 158 -14.44 2.63 -4.98
C ASP A 158 -13.70 1.79 -6.02
N ARG A 159 -13.38 2.33 -7.17
CA ARG A 159 -12.60 1.60 -8.20
C ARG A 159 -11.23 1.12 -7.69
N TYR A 160 -10.65 1.81 -6.69
CA TYR A 160 -9.37 1.46 -6.08
C TYR A 160 -9.47 0.44 -4.94
N ARG A 161 -10.66 -0.05 -4.65
CA ARG A 161 -10.84 -1.22 -3.77
C ARG A 161 -10.46 -2.49 -4.53
N LEU A 162 -9.65 -3.31 -3.88
CA LEU A 162 -9.22 -4.59 -4.40
C LEU A 162 -10.17 -5.68 -3.92
N ASP A 163 -10.65 -6.50 -4.82
CA ASP A 163 -11.64 -7.55 -4.58
C ASP A 163 -12.96 -7.02 -3.96
N GLU A 164 -13.75 -7.94 -3.41
CA GLU A 164 -14.98 -7.67 -2.70
C GLU A 164 -14.71 -7.17 -1.27
N LEU A 165 -15.70 -6.52 -0.66
CA LEU A 165 -15.64 -6.11 0.74
C LEU A 165 -15.42 -7.33 1.66
N GLY A 166 -14.58 -7.16 2.66
CA GLY A 166 -14.28 -8.21 3.62
C GLY A 166 -13.28 -9.26 3.12
N LYS A 167 -12.72 -9.11 1.93
CA LYS A 167 -11.75 -10.06 1.34
C LYS A 167 -10.28 -9.65 1.51
N GLY A 168 -10.02 -8.60 2.26
CA GLY A 168 -8.66 -8.09 2.44
C GLY A 168 -7.72 -8.97 3.25
N TRP A 169 -8.22 -10.03 3.91
CA TRP A 169 -7.42 -10.97 4.71
C TRP A 169 -7.11 -12.30 4.00
N GLN A 170 -7.69 -12.58 2.87
CA GLN A 170 -7.58 -13.88 2.16
C GLN A 170 -6.32 -14.00 1.31
#